data_4feab8537ef35c3b4e0a472ba576cea0
#
_entry.id   4feab8537ef35c3b4e0a472ba576cea0
#
_cell.length_a   1.000
_cell.length_b   1.000
_cell.length_c   1.000
_cell.angle_alpha   90.00
_cell.angle_beta   90.00
_cell.angle_gamma   90.00
#
_symmetry.space_group_name_H-M   'P 1'
#
loop_
_entity.id
_entity.type
_entity.pdbx_description
1 polymer ?
#
loop_
_entity_poly.entity_id
_entity_poly.type
_entity_poly.pdbx_seq_one_letter_code
_entity_poly.pdbx_strand_id
1 'polypeptide(L)'
;MRRLVIVICLLCLVFGLSIFIPGVRNQVRAIVRPEPPAPITPIALVAPATVPTAVPTARPPTPTALVVPTTQDEVMPTAVPTAWPPTPTVGPVTVNGRVYDAYIPSATKDSQAYQYSCEFDAAWVIMQTYGLEVSVDDLIAAMPLDQSIEPYIGEETSEGRIIHGGDIGTVFAGDYTSNFLARSTGTAMSQIFEQYGLTAQPVRDRAGVENALRAGSLVWMKTTVDFKPWQPAIWQAPDGSTYRTVLGNDHAVVVMGFNAESVVIRDVLGPTSSNLQRPYEYEVDWETFLASWGAQSFDGLAIVPPTNNP
;
A
#
# COMPACT_ATOMS: atom_id res chain seq x y z
N MET A 1 24.91 -49.77 3.79
CA MET A 1 24.86 -48.39 4.27
C MET A 1 26.03 -47.54 3.81
N ARG A 2 27.29 -47.84 4.02
CA ARG A 2 28.43 -46.98 3.61
C ARG A 2 28.47 -46.62 2.11
N ARG A 3 28.18 -47.58 1.20
CA ARG A 3 28.16 -47.32 -0.26
C ARG A 3 27.02 -46.39 -0.68
N LEU A 4 25.85 -46.46 -0.01
CA LEU A 4 24.71 -45.59 -0.30
C LEU A 4 24.99 -44.15 0.13
N VAL A 5 25.62 -43.94 1.29
CA VAL A 5 26.02 -42.64 1.78
C VAL A 5 27.03 -41.96 0.86
N ILE A 6 28.01 -42.73 0.36
CA ILE A 6 29.01 -42.21 -0.60
C ILE A 6 28.36 -41.75 -1.90
N VAL A 7 27.41 -42.53 -2.43
CA VAL A 7 26.68 -42.19 -3.67
C VAL A 7 25.84 -40.90 -3.46
N ILE A 8 25.15 -40.77 -2.33
CA ILE A 8 24.37 -39.60 -2.03
C ILE A 8 25.28 -38.34 -1.89
N CYS A 9 26.42 -38.46 -1.19
CA CYS A 9 27.37 -37.36 -1.06
C CYS A 9 27.97 -36.96 -2.43
N LEU A 10 28.29 -37.91 -3.30
CA LEU A 10 28.76 -37.62 -4.65
C LEU A 10 27.70 -36.92 -5.51
N LEU A 11 26.45 -37.36 -5.45
CA LEU A 11 25.34 -36.72 -6.15
C LEU A 11 25.10 -35.27 -5.66
N CYS A 12 25.15 -35.05 -4.33
CA CYS A 12 25.06 -33.69 -3.78
C CYS A 12 26.24 -32.82 -4.20
N LEU A 13 27.44 -33.36 -4.31
CA LEU A 13 28.63 -32.63 -4.72
C LEU A 13 28.58 -32.26 -6.20
N VAL A 14 28.14 -33.19 -7.06
CA VAL A 14 27.94 -32.94 -8.50
C VAL A 14 26.81 -31.92 -8.72
N PHE A 15 25.71 -32.02 -7.98
CA PHE A 15 24.61 -31.08 -8.06
C PHE A 15 25.03 -29.69 -7.54
N GLY A 16 25.77 -29.62 -6.44
CA GLY A 16 26.31 -28.38 -5.89
C GLY A 16 27.31 -27.69 -6.83
N LEU A 17 28.17 -28.46 -7.50
CA LEU A 17 29.12 -27.92 -8.49
C LEU A 17 28.45 -27.47 -9.79
N SER A 18 27.36 -28.13 -10.20
CA SER A 18 26.65 -27.76 -11.43
C SER A 18 25.93 -26.42 -11.35
N ILE A 19 25.61 -25.94 -10.13
CA ILE A 19 25.02 -24.60 -9.92
C ILE A 19 26.00 -23.46 -10.27
N PHE A 20 27.30 -23.71 -10.26
CA PHE A 20 28.30 -22.73 -10.67
C PHE A 20 28.48 -22.63 -12.19
N ILE A 21 27.90 -23.55 -12.98
CA ILE A 21 27.89 -23.46 -14.43
C ILE A 21 26.81 -22.46 -14.85
N PRO A 22 27.14 -21.35 -15.56
CA PRO A 22 26.18 -20.29 -15.87
C PRO A 22 24.90 -20.77 -16.56
N GLY A 23 24.97 -21.76 -17.44
CA GLY A 23 23.82 -22.35 -18.14
C GLY A 23 22.87 -23.08 -17.20
N VAL A 24 23.39 -23.89 -16.28
CA VAL A 24 22.59 -24.65 -15.30
C VAL A 24 21.97 -23.70 -14.29
N ARG A 25 22.73 -22.72 -13.82
CA ARG A 25 22.24 -21.67 -12.92
C ARG A 25 21.06 -20.91 -13.53
N ASN A 26 21.12 -20.55 -14.82
CA ASN A 26 20.04 -19.85 -15.50
C ASN A 26 18.79 -20.73 -15.67
N GLN A 27 18.94 -22.03 -15.96
CA GLN A 27 17.83 -22.96 -16.03
C GLN A 27 17.19 -23.20 -14.67
N VAL A 28 17.97 -23.38 -13.60
CA VAL A 28 17.45 -23.51 -12.25
C VAL A 28 16.75 -22.22 -11.82
N ARG A 29 17.31 -21.06 -12.18
CA ARG A 29 16.70 -19.75 -11.90
C ARG A 29 15.35 -19.58 -12.63
N ALA A 30 15.23 -20.02 -13.88
CA ALA A 30 14.00 -19.98 -14.65
C ALA A 30 12.91 -20.91 -14.08
N ILE A 31 13.29 -22.04 -13.46
CA ILE A 31 12.36 -22.97 -12.81
C ILE A 31 11.93 -22.43 -11.42
N VAL A 32 12.87 -21.89 -10.65
CA VAL A 32 12.63 -21.41 -9.27
C VAL A 32 12.01 -20.00 -9.26
N ARG A 33 12.32 -19.19 -10.27
CA ARG A 33 11.76 -17.85 -10.49
C ARG A 33 11.41 -17.74 -11.97
N PRO A 34 10.23 -18.23 -12.39
CA PRO A 34 9.79 -17.99 -13.75
C PRO A 34 9.80 -16.48 -14.03
N GLU A 35 10.33 -16.13 -15.18
CA GLU A 35 10.36 -14.74 -15.65
C GLU A 35 8.93 -14.20 -15.61
N PRO A 36 8.68 -13.00 -15.05
CA PRO A 36 7.35 -12.43 -15.08
C PRO A 36 6.89 -12.35 -16.53
N PRO A 37 5.62 -12.64 -16.82
CA PRO A 37 5.10 -12.54 -18.18
C PRO A 37 5.44 -11.15 -18.72
N ALA A 38 5.86 -11.10 -20.00
CA ALA A 38 6.19 -9.85 -20.67
C ALA A 38 5.07 -8.84 -20.45
N PRO A 39 5.37 -7.55 -20.17
CA PRO A 39 4.35 -6.56 -19.96
C PRO A 39 3.39 -6.57 -21.15
N ILE A 40 2.10 -6.76 -20.86
CA ILE A 40 1.04 -6.70 -21.87
C ILE A 40 1.08 -5.27 -22.41
N THR A 41 1.52 -5.09 -23.65
CA THR A 41 1.46 -3.80 -24.32
C THR A 41 -0.01 -3.38 -24.37
N PRO A 42 -0.39 -2.23 -23.79
CA PRO A 42 -1.77 -1.78 -23.86
C PRO A 42 -2.18 -1.70 -25.32
N ILE A 43 -3.24 -2.39 -25.70
CA ILE A 43 -3.85 -2.21 -27.02
C ILE A 43 -4.39 -0.79 -26.99
N ALA A 44 -3.80 0.10 -27.78
CA ALA A 44 -4.30 1.46 -27.94
C ALA A 44 -5.76 1.37 -28.40
N LEU A 45 -6.68 1.78 -27.53
CA LEU A 45 -8.07 2.00 -27.92
C LEU A 45 -8.06 3.05 -29.04
N VAL A 46 -8.39 2.63 -30.24
CA VAL A 46 -8.58 3.55 -31.38
C VAL A 46 -9.70 4.50 -30.99
N ALA A 47 -9.36 5.75 -30.73
CA ALA A 47 -10.34 6.79 -30.48
C ALA A 47 -11.27 6.88 -31.70
N PRO A 48 -12.60 7.03 -31.51
CA PRO A 48 -13.51 7.21 -32.60
C PRO A 48 -13.12 8.48 -33.40
N ALA A 49 -13.11 8.36 -34.70
CA ALA A 49 -12.74 9.45 -35.60
C ALA A 49 -13.55 10.71 -35.28
N THR A 50 -12.89 11.79 -34.93
CA THR A 50 -13.50 13.09 -34.71
C THR A 50 -13.96 13.67 -36.06
N VAL A 51 -15.25 13.96 -36.14
CA VAL A 51 -15.86 14.71 -37.22
C VAL A 51 -15.20 16.12 -37.26
N PRO A 52 -14.75 16.63 -38.43
CA PRO A 52 -14.11 17.93 -38.47
C PRO A 52 -15.13 19.04 -38.21
N THR A 53 -14.94 19.74 -37.09
CA THR A 53 -15.67 20.97 -36.78
C THR A 53 -15.06 22.14 -37.56
N ALA A 54 -15.91 22.91 -38.23
CA ALA A 54 -15.53 24.05 -39.08
C ALA A 54 -14.67 25.09 -38.33
N VAL A 55 -13.64 25.57 -39.01
CA VAL A 55 -12.70 26.62 -38.56
C VAL A 55 -13.42 27.97 -38.49
N PRO A 56 -13.44 28.69 -37.38
CA PRO A 56 -13.85 30.09 -37.38
C PRO A 56 -12.69 30.99 -37.79
N THR A 57 -13.01 31.91 -38.68
CA THR A 57 -12.14 32.94 -39.26
C THR A 57 -11.54 33.86 -38.19
N ALA A 58 -10.24 34.13 -38.31
CA ALA A 58 -9.48 34.98 -37.40
C ALA A 58 -9.97 36.45 -37.37
N ARG A 59 -10.08 37.00 -36.16
CA ARG A 59 -10.31 38.42 -35.89
C ARG A 59 -8.96 39.11 -35.61
N PRO A 60 -8.73 40.34 -36.09
CA PRO A 60 -7.44 41.02 -35.90
C PRO A 60 -7.17 41.44 -34.44
N PRO A 61 -5.89 41.60 -34.03
CA PRO A 61 -5.49 41.83 -32.64
C PRO A 61 -5.78 43.25 -32.15
N THR A 62 -6.32 43.36 -30.97
CA THR A 62 -6.44 44.62 -30.18
C THR A 62 -5.15 44.84 -29.37
N PRO A 63 -4.68 46.11 -29.21
CA PRO A 63 -3.38 46.39 -28.60
C PRO A 63 -3.32 46.06 -27.10
N THR A 64 -2.21 45.51 -26.69
CA THR A 64 -1.83 45.06 -25.36
C THR A 64 -1.67 46.24 -24.39
N ALA A 65 -2.43 46.22 -23.29
CA ALA A 65 -2.12 47.01 -22.09
C ALA A 65 -1.12 46.26 -21.22
N LEU A 66 -0.08 46.93 -20.78
CA LEU A 66 0.91 46.41 -19.82
C LEU A 66 0.21 46.07 -18.50
N VAL A 67 0.18 44.81 -18.12
CA VAL A 67 -0.28 44.38 -16.80
C VAL A 67 0.92 44.21 -15.89
N VAL A 68 0.91 44.94 -14.79
CA VAL A 68 1.83 44.79 -13.63
C VAL A 68 1.61 43.42 -13.01
N PRO A 69 2.65 42.65 -12.67
CA PRO A 69 2.48 41.36 -12.01
C PRO A 69 1.96 41.57 -10.59
N THR A 70 0.69 41.23 -10.39
CA THR A 70 0.14 41.02 -9.06
C THR A 70 0.55 39.62 -8.63
N THR A 71 1.24 39.48 -7.53
CA THR A 71 1.49 38.22 -6.85
C THR A 71 0.14 37.54 -6.59
N GLN A 72 -0.17 36.50 -7.38
CA GLN A 72 -1.28 35.61 -7.06
C GLN A 72 -0.80 34.71 -5.93
N ASP A 73 -1.44 34.83 -4.76
CA ASP A 73 -1.48 33.75 -3.78
C ASP A 73 -2.04 32.53 -4.51
N GLU A 74 -1.22 31.50 -4.63
CA GLU A 74 -1.60 30.21 -5.18
C GLU A 74 -2.63 29.59 -4.22
N VAL A 75 -3.91 29.85 -4.48
CA VAL A 75 -5.01 29.14 -3.81
C VAL A 75 -4.96 27.70 -4.29
N MET A 76 -4.52 26.80 -3.40
CA MET A 76 -4.63 25.36 -3.63
C MET A 76 -6.08 25.05 -4.08
N PRO A 77 -6.27 24.21 -5.12
CA PRO A 77 -7.60 23.83 -5.56
C PRO A 77 -8.28 23.07 -4.42
N THR A 78 -9.32 23.68 -3.83
CA THR A 78 -10.19 23.00 -2.88
C THR A 78 -10.97 21.95 -3.66
N ALA A 79 -10.66 20.67 -3.48
CA ALA A 79 -11.41 19.58 -4.05
C ALA A 79 -12.88 19.68 -3.57
N VAL A 80 -13.79 19.88 -4.48
CA VAL A 80 -15.23 19.88 -4.17
C VAL A 80 -15.67 18.42 -4.15
N PRO A 81 -16.18 17.89 -3.02
CA PRO A 81 -16.63 16.52 -2.93
C PRO A 81 -17.82 16.28 -3.86
N THR A 82 -17.68 15.35 -4.81
CA THR A 82 -18.65 15.09 -5.89
C THR A 82 -19.82 14.20 -5.46
N ALA A 83 -19.67 13.41 -4.41
CA ALA A 83 -20.76 12.68 -3.71
C ALA A 83 -20.24 12.19 -2.34
N TRP A 84 -21.06 12.33 -1.31
CA TRP A 84 -20.69 11.84 0.03
C TRP A 84 -20.80 10.33 0.09
N PRO A 85 -19.89 9.67 0.86
CA PRO A 85 -19.92 8.22 1.03
C PRO A 85 -21.26 7.77 1.62
N PRO A 86 -21.67 6.52 1.36
CA PRO A 86 -22.83 5.96 2.01
C PRO A 86 -22.68 6.07 3.52
N THR A 87 -23.70 6.59 4.20
CA THR A 87 -23.73 6.66 5.66
C THR A 87 -23.45 5.27 6.22
N PRO A 88 -22.48 5.10 7.14
CA PRO A 88 -22.18 3.81 7.72
C PRO A 88 -23.45 3.21 8.32
N THR A 89 -23.80 2.00 7.95
CA THR A 89 -24.93 1.31 8.56
C THR A 89 -24.49 0.84 9.94
N VAL A 90 -24.96 1.53 10.97
CA VAL A 90 -24.72 1.14 12.37
C VAL A 90 -25.56 -0.11 12.66
N GLY A 91 -24.90 -1.24 12.93
CA GLY A 91 -25.52 -2.51 13.26
C GLY A 91 -25.17 -3.64 12.29
N PRO A 92 -25.61 -4.89 12.58
CA PRO A 92 -25.30 -6.03 11.74
C PRO A 92 -25.82 -5.84 10.31
N VAL A 93 -24.95 -6.08 9.32
CA VAL A 93 -25.26 -5.99 7.90
C VAL A 93 -24.98 -7.32 7.20
N THR A 94 -25.86 -7.72 6.27
CA THR A 94 -25.63 -8.93 5.46
C THR A 94 -25.06 -8.56 4.11
N VAL A 95 -23.86 -9.05 3.81
CA VAL A 95 -23.20 -8.88 2.52
C VAL A 95 -22.90 -10.26 1.95
N ASN A 96 -23.35 -10.55 0.72
CA ASN A 96 -23.16 -11.84 0.06
C ASN A 96 -23.59 -13.06 0.91
N GLY A 97 -24.65 -12.91 1.71
CA GLY A 97 -25.17 -13.96 2.58
C GLY A 97 -24.41 -14.16 3.90
N ARG A 98 -23.38 -13.37 4.18
CA ARG A 98 -22.63 -13.37 5.43
C ARG A 98 -22.97 -12.14 6.27
N VAL A 99 -23.09 -12.33 7.58
CA VAL A 99 -23.43 -11.26 8.54
C VAL A 99 -22.14 -10.67 9.12
N TYR A 100 -22.05 -9.35 9.12
CA TYR A 100 -20.97 -8.58 9.73
C TYR A 100 -21.52 -7.63 10.79
N ASP A 101 -20.78 -7.42 11.86
CA ASP A 101 -21.10 -6.46 12.91
C ASP A 101 -20.94 -5.02 12.44
N ALA A 102 -20.01 -4.80 11.52
CA ALA A 102 -19.85 -3.57 10.75
C ALA A 102 -19.24 -3.91 9.38
N TYR A 103 -19.66 -3.18 8.35
CA TYR A 103 -19.12 -3.28 7.01
C TYR A 103 -19.29 -1.94 6.28
N ILE A 104 -18.18 -1.37 5.81
CA ILE A 104 -18.14 -0.10 5.09
C ILE A 104 -17.70 -0.40 3.67
N PRO A 105 -18.58 -0.35 2.66
CA PRO A 105 -18.18 -0.53 1.27
C PRO A 105 -17.09 0.48 0.92
N SER A 106 -15.94 0.02 0.44
CA SER A 106 -14.81 0.87 0.09
C SER A 106 -14.60 0.97 -1.42
N ALA A 107 -13.94 2.02 -1.86
CA ALA A 107 -13.48 2.13 -3.24
C ALA A 107 -12.61 0.93 -3.62
N THR A 108 -12.64 0.57 -4.91
CA THR A 108 -11.82 -0.52 -5.45
C THR A 108 -10.61 0.04 -6.15
N LYS A 109 -9.49 -0.68 -6.03
CA LYS A 109 -8.25 -0.37 -6.73
C LYS A 109 -7.65 -1.69 -7.23
N ASP A 110 -7.40 -1.78 -8.53
CA ASP A 110 -7.04 -3.05 -9.19
C ASP A 110 -5.54 -3.36 -9.12
N SER A 111 -4.69 -2.42 -8.66
CA SER A 111 -3.25 -2.61 -8.48
C SER A 111 -2.64 -1.43 -7.75
N GLN A 112 -1.45 -1.63 -7.19
CA GLN A 112 -0.63 -0.53 -6.71
C GLN A 112 -0.18 0.37 -7.88
N ALA A 113 -0.03 1.67 -7.61
CA ALA A 113 0.47 2.63 -8.59
C ALA A 113 1.96 2.38 -8.88
N TYR A 114 2.73 2.05 -7.85
CA TYR A 114 4.15 1.73 -7.92
C TYR A 114 4.44 0.44 -7.15
N GLN A 115 5.63 -0.13 -7.35
CA GLN A 115 5.96 -1.46 -6.84
C GLN A 115 5.91 -1.57 -5.30
N TYR A 116 6.20 -0.46 -4.60
CA TYR A 116 6.25 -0.40 -3.13
C TYR A 116 5.46 0.80 -2.59
N SER A 117 4.31 1.11 -3.17
CA SER A 117 3.46 2.25 -2.80
C SER A 117 2.21 1.84 -2.01
N CYS A 118 2.18 0.65 -1.42
CA CYS A 118 0.98 0.10 -0.76
C CYS A 118 0.40 1.03 0.31
N GLU A 119 1.22 1.79 1.03
CA GLU A 119 0.77 2.75 2.03
C GLU A 119 -0.05 3.87 1.40
N PHE A 120 0.43 4.42 0.27
CA PHE A 120 -0.27 5.46 -0.47
C PHE A 120 -1.51 4.93 -1.18
N ASP A 121 -1.42 3.71 -1.75
CA ASP A 121 -2.56 3.08 -2.41
C ASP A 121 -3.69 2.75 -1.43
N ALA A 122 -3.36 2.28 -0.21
CA ALA A 122 -4.34 2.07 0.85
C ALA A 122 -4.95 3.40 1.34
N ALA A 123 -4.15 4.47 1.45
CA ALA A 123 -4.65 5.80 1.75
C ALA A 123 -5.58 6.32 0.64
N TRP A 124 -5.22 6.12 -0.62
CA TRP A 124 -6.06 6.45 -1.78
C TRP A 124 -7.44 5.77 -1.70
N VAL A 125 -7.51 4.48 -1.36
CA VAL A 125 -8.77 3.76 -1.19
C VAL A 125 -9.68 4.45 -0.17
N ILE A 126 -9.13 4.88 0.97
CA ILE A 126 -9.87 5.58 2.01
C ILE A 126 -10.33 6.96 1.51
N MET A 127 -9.43 7.73 0.89
CA MET A 127 -9.75 9.05 0.33
C MET A 127 -10.89 8.97 -0.68
N GLN A 128 -10.80 8.05 -1.65
CA GLN A 128 -11.86 7.84 -2.64
C GLN A 128 -13.18 7.38 -2.01
N THR A 129 -13.12 6.52 -0.99
CA THR A 129 -14.32 6.09 -0.27
C THR A 129 -15.02 7.26 0.40
N TYR A 130 -14.25 8.24 0.88
CA TYR A 130 -14.79 9.44 1.52
C TYR A 130 -15.08 10.58 0.53
N GLY A 131 -15.04 10.30 -0.78
CA GLY A 131 -15.40 11.26 -1.82
C GLY A 131 -14.35 12.32 -2.10
N LEU A 132 -13.10 12.09 -1.69
CA LEU A 132 -11.98 12.98 -1.99
C LEU A 132 -11.31 12.53 -3.29
N GLU A 133 -11.38 13.35 -4.33
CA GLU A 133 -10.77 13.09 -5.63
C GLU A 133 -9.28 13.46 -5.60
N VAL A 134 -8.45 12.48 -5.26
CA VAL A 134 -6.98 12.61 -5.21
C VAL A 134 -6.34 11.48 -6.01
N SER A 135 -5.19 11.71 -6.59
CA SER A 135 -4.36 10.66 -7.19
C SER A 135 -3.38 10.09 -6.16
N VAL A 136 -2.79 8.92 -6.45
CA VAL A 136 -1.70 8.39 -5.62
C VAL A 136 -0.48 9.31 -5.68
N ASP A 137 -0.24 9.94 -6.84
CA ASP A 137 0.86 10.91 -7.00
C ASP A 137 0.66 12.17 -6.14
N ASP A 138 -0.57 12.64 -5.97
CA ASP A 138 -0.88 13.74 -5.05
C ASP A 138 -0.59 13.34 -3.60
N LEU A 139 -0.91 12.11 -3.20
CA LEU A 139 -0.62 11.60 -1.86
C LEU A 139 0.89 11.45 -1.62
N ILE A 140 1.63 10.97 -2.63
CA ILE A 140 3.08 10.89 -2.58
C ILE A 140 3.70 12.29 -2.48
N ALA A 141 3.20 13.26 -3.26
CA ALA A 141 3.67 14.64 -3.22
C ALA A 141 3.35 15.33 -1.88
N ALA A 142 2.27 14.94 -1.20
CA ALA A 142 1.89 15.44 0.12
C ALA A 142 2.76 14.88 1.27
N MET A 143 3.46 13.76 1.03
CA MET A 143 4.29 13.08 2.03
C MET A 143 5.72 13.57 1.99
N PRO A 144 6.34 13.95 3.12
CA PRO A 144 7.78 14.13 3.17
C PRO A 144 8.48 12.81 2.78
N LEU A 145 9.33 12.86 1.76
CA LEU A 145 10.11 11.71 1.29
C LEU A 145 11.56 11.85 1.74
N ASP A 146 12.15 10.79 2.29
CA ASP A 146 13.60 10.73 2.54
C ASP A 146 14.23 9.62 1.69
N GLN A 147 14.82 10.02 0.59
CA GLN A 147 15.61 9.18 -0.31
C GLN A 147 17.12 9.43 -0.16
N SER A 148 17.53 10.23 0.84
CA SER A 148 18.95 10.54 1.09
C SER A 148 19.72 9.33 1.62
N ILE A 149 19.03 8.45 2.34
CA ILE A 149 19.56 7.18 2.86
C ILE A 149 18.70 6.07 2.24
N GLU A 150 19.25 5.45 1.19
CA GLU A 150 18.59 4.28 0.59
C GLU A 150 18.55 3.14 1.62
N PRO A 151 17.38 2.62 1.98
CA PRO A 151 17.28 1.58 3.01
C PRO A 151 18.07 0.33 2.67
N TYR A 152 18.81 -0.19 3.63
CA TYR A 152 19.61 -1.41 3.48
C TYR A 152 19.57 -2.29 4.73
N ILE A 153 19.83 -3.59 4.52
CA ILE A 153 19.88 -4.59 5.61
C ILE A 153 21.28 -4.56 6.22
N GLY A 154 21.34 -4.26 7.51
CA GLY A 154 22.54 -4.28 8.34
C GLY A 154 22.75 -5.58 9.09
N GLU A 155 23.25 -5.45 10.32
CA GLU A 155 23.61 -6.56 11.19
C GLU A 155 22.41 -7.36 11.69
N GLU A 156 22.68 -8.58 12.15
CA GLU A 156 21.70 -9.46 12.79
C GLU A 156 21.82 -9.36 14.31
N THR A 157 20.69 -9.26 14.97
CA THR A 157 20.57 -9.21 16.42
C THR A 157 19.68 -10.35 16.95
N SER A 158 19.57 -10.49 18.26
CA SER A 158 18.62 -11.43 18.86
C SER A 158 17.15 -11.09 18.59
N GLU A 159 16.85 -9.84 18.21
CA GLU A 159 15.49 -9.37 17.92
C GLU A 159 15.16 -9.35 16.41
N GLY A 160 16.12 -9.71 15.57
CA GLY A 160 16.02 -9.73 14.12
C GLY A 160 17.11 -8.91 13.45
N ARG A 161 16.98 -8.75 12.13
CA ARG A 161 17.88 -7.93 11.33
C ARG A 161 17.63 -6.44 11.54
N ILE A 162 18.70 -5.64 11.59
CA ILE A 162 18.58 -4.19 11.52
C ILE A 162 18.39 -3.77 10.07
N ILE A 163 17.44 -2.87 9.83
CA ILE A 163 17.28 -2.14 8.57
C ILE A 163 17.64 -0.69 8.87
N HIS A 164 18.61 -0.16 8.16
CA HIS A 164 18.97 1.26 8.26
C HIS A 164 18.27 2.06 7.18
N GLY A 165 17.76 3.24 7.50
CA GLY A 165 17.08 4.14 6.57
C GLY A 165 16.74 5.47 7.21
N GLY A 166 15.98 6.32 6.53
CA GLY A 166 15.42 7.56 7.08
C GLY A 166 14.47 7.32 8.25
N ASP A 167 13.97 8.37 8.89
CA ASP A 167 13.01 8.24 10.01
C ASP A 167 11.59 7.95 9.51
N ILE A 168 11.22 6.68 9.44
CA ILE A 168 9.89 6.23 8.98
C ILE A 168 8.73 6.69 9.87
N GLY A 169 9.01 7.24 11.04
CA GLY A 169 7.99 7.83 11.90
C GLY A 169 7.53 9.22 11.45
N THR A 170 8.31 9.87 10.59
CA THR A 170 8.05 11.24 10.12
C THR A 170 8.00 11.37 8.61
N VAL A 171 8.62 10.44 7.85
CA VAL A 171 8.71 10.47 6.39
C VAL A 171 8.38 9.10 5.80
N PHE A 172 8.21 9.06 4.47
CA PHE A 172 8.36 7.82 3.72
C PHE A 172 9.84 7.68 3.35
N ALA A 173 10.51 6.63 3.83
CA ALA A 173 11.93 6.43 3.64
C ALA A 173 12.19 5.41 2.52
N GLY A 174 13.09 5.78 1.59
CA GLY A 174 13.49 4.97 0.44
C GLY A 174 12.67 5.21 -0.82
N ASP A 175 13.07 4.50 -1.89
CA ASP A 175 12.44 4.61 -3.21
C ASP A 175 11.28 3.63 -3.35
N TYR A 176 10.04 4.15 -3.36
CA TYR A 176 8.81 3.38 -3.54
C TYR A 176 8.69 2.69 -4.91
N THR A 177 9.56 3.00 -5.87
CA THR A 177 9.55 2.39 -7.20
C THR A 177 10.47 1.18 -7.31
N SER A 178 11.54 1.11 -6.53
CA SER A 178 12.60 0.12 -6.72
C SER A 178 13.10 -0.58 -5.45
N ASN A 179 12.93 0.00 -4.26
CA ASN A 179 13.45 -0.58 -3.02
C ASN A 179 12.36 -1.30 -2.20
N PHE A 180 12.49 -2.62 -2.05
CA PHE A 180 11.54 -3.44 -1.29
C PHE A 180 11.54 -3.17 0.22
N LEU A 181 12.50 -2.40 0.72
CA LEU A 181 12.56 -1.96 2.11
C LEU A 181 11.87 -0.59 2.32
N ALA A 182 11.58 0.15 1.24
CA ALA A 182 10.95 1.46 1.32
C ALA A 182 9.60 1.39 2.04
N ARG A 183 9.39 2.27 3.04
CA ARG A 183 8.19 2.25 3.89
C ARG A 183 8.01 3.51 4.73
N SER A 184 6.86 3.59 5.36
CA SER A 184 6.55 4.55 6.42
C SER A 184 5.75 3.87 7.54
N THR A 185 5.53 4.56 8.65
CA THR A 185 4.59 4.15 9.71
C THR A 185 3.26 4.88 9.57
N GLY A 186 2.24 4.41 10.32
CA GLY A 186 0.97 5.11 10.44
C GLY A 186 1.14 6.53 10.99
N THR A 187 2.11 6.76 11.89
CA THR A 187 2.39 8.11 12.40
C THR A 187 2.79 9.06 11.27
N ALA A 188 3.66 8.63 10.36
CA ALA A 188 4.01 9.43 9.20
C ALA A 188 2.80 9.59 8.25
N MET A 189 2.07 8.50 7.99
CA MET A 189 0.90 8.52 7.11
C MET A 189 -0.25 9.40 7.62
N SER A 190 -0.37 9.62 8.94
CA SER A 190 -1.40 10.51 9.49
C SER A 190 -1.34 11.93 8.93
N GLN A 191 -0.13 12.41 8.62
CA GLN A 191 0.10 13.74 8.05
C GLN A 191 -0.62 13.92 6.71
N ILE A 192 -0.66 12.86 5.87
CA ILE A 192 -1.38 12.91 4.59
C ILE A 192 -2.87 13.09 4.85
N PHE A 193 -3.47 12.27 5.70
CA PHE A 193 -4.91 12.35 5.99
C PHE A 193 -5.28 13.74 6.55
N GLU A 194 -4.46 14.28 7.43
CA GLU A 194 -4.66 15.61 8.04
C GLU A 194 -4.58 16.74 7.02
N GLN A 195 -3.67 16.66 6.04
CA GLN A 195 -3.59 17.65 4.96
C GLN A 195 -4.86 17.72 4.11
N TYR A 196 -5.57 16.61 3.97
CA TYR A 196 -6.87 16.54 3.27
C TYR A 196 -8.07 16.74 4.21
N GLY A 197 -7.84 17.22 5.45
CA GLY A 197 -8.90 17.55 6.41
C GLY A 197 -9.56 16.35 7.07
N LEU A 198 -8.95 15.16 6.99
CA LEU A 198 -9.40 13.98 7.71
C LEU A 198 -8.70 13.85 9.06
N THR A 199 -9.38 13.27 10.04
CA THR A 199 -8.76 12.97 11.33
C THR A 199 -8.29 11.52 11.34
N ALA A 200 -6.99 11.31 11.58
CA ALA A 200 -6.37 10.01 11.75
C ALA A 200 -6.14 9.69 13.24
N GLN A 201 -6.72 8.62 13.73
CA GLN A 201 -6.62 8.20 15.13
C GLN A 201 -5.87 6.87 15.23
N PRO A 202 -4.80 6.76 16.04
CA PRO A 202 -4.08 5.50 16.20
C PRO A 202 -4.98 4.39 16.73
N VAL A 203 -4.88 3.21 16.12
CA VAL A 203 -5.53 1.97 16.56
C VAL A 203 -4.43 0.96 16.89
N ARG A 204 -4.54 0.26 18.04
CA ARG A 204 -3.46 -0.60 18.54
C ARG A 204 -3.93 -1.98 19.01
N ASP A 205 -5.24 -2.26 18.96
CA ASP A 205 -5.82 -3.53 19.39
C ASP A 205 -7.12 -3.83 18.64
N ARG A 206 -7.62 -5.05 18.81
CA ARG A 206 -8.86 -5.53 18.20
C ARG A 206 -10.05 -4.64 18.54
N ALA A 207 -10.19 -4.26 19.80
CA ALA A 207 -11.32 -3.43 20.23
C ALA A 207 -11.31 -2.07 19.54
N GLY A 208 -10.14 -1.47 19.34
CA GLY A 208 -9.96 -0.24 18.58
C GLY A 208 -10.40 -0.38 17.13
N VAL A 209 -10.05 -1.48 16.45
CA VAL A 209 -10.52 -1.77 15.08
C VAL A 209 -12.03 -1.89 15.04
N GLU A 210 -12.60 -2.72 15.93
CA GLU A 210 -14.05 -2.93 16.00
C GLU A 210 -14.82 -1.62 16.26
N ASN A 211 -14.32 -0.79 17.20
CA ASN A 211 -14.94 0.49 17.54
C ASN A 211 -14.85 1.49 16.38
N ALA A 212 -13.70 1.57 15.70
CA ALA A 212 -13.54 2.43 14.53
C ALA A 212 -14.54 2.07 13.43
N LEU A 213 -14.64 0.79 13.08
CA LEU A 213 -15.56 0.32 12.05
C LEU A 213 -17.03 0.55 12.42
N ARG A 214 -17.42 0.32 13.69
CA ARG A 214 -18.77 0.64 14.18
C ARG A 214 -19.06 2.14 14.13
N ALA A 215 -18.04 2.99 14.31
CA ALA A 215 -18.16 4.43 14.18
C ALA A 215 -18.14 4.93 12.70
N GLY A 216 -18.02 4.02 11.73
CA GLY A 216 -18.01 4.37 10.32
C GLY A 216 -16.64 4.78 9.79
N SER A 217 -15.56 4.52 10.54
CA SER A 217 -14.19 4.82 10.15
C SER A 217 -13.53 3.61 9.52
N LEU A 218 -13.02 3.76 8.28
CA LEU A 218 -12.11 2.79 7.69
C LEU A 218 -10.78 2.79 8.44
N VAL A 219 -10.09 1.65 8.48
CA VAL A 219 -8.81 1.55 9.17
C VAL A 219 -7.69 1.26 8.16
N TRP A 220 -6.76 2.22 8.00
CA TRP A 220 -5.48 1.99 7.34
C TRP A 220 -4.57 1.17 8.26
N MET A 221 -3.88 0.16 7.75
CA MET A 221 -3.17 -0.77 8.61
C MET A 221 -1.94 -1.39 7.97
N LYS A 222 -0.85 -1.46 8.75
CA LYS A 222 0.36 -2.21 8.36
C LYS A 222 0.18 -3.69 8.64
N THR A 223 0.62 -4.51 7.71
CA THR A 223 0.53 -5.96 7.77
C THR A 223 1.66 -6.60 6.95
N THR A 224 1.57 -7.88 6.67
CA THR A 224 2.43 -8.57 5.70
C THR A 224 1.60 -9.03 4.50
N VAL A 225 2.21 -9.11 3.32
CA VAL A 225 1.55 -9.65 2.12
C VAL A 225 0.98 -11.04 2.41
N ASP A 226 -0.29 -11.27 2.05
CA ASP A 226 -1.05 -12.50 2.30
C ASP A 226 -1.19 -12.83 3.80
N PHE A 227 -0.95 -11.90 4.71
CA PHE A 227 -0.94 -12.11 6.16
C PHE A 227 -0.02 -13.25 6.61
N LYS A 228 1.00 -13.55 5.83
CA LYS A 228 1.96 -14.62 6.12
C LYS A 228 2.97 -14.16 7.18
N PRO A 229 3.34 -15.03 8.12
CA PRO A 229 4.43 -14.77 9.04
C PRO A 229 5.72 -14.41 8.27
N TRP A 230 6.48 -13.42 8.77
CA TRP A 230 7.73 -13.00 8.15
C TRP A 230 8.81 -12.80 9.20
N GLN A 231 10.08 -12.74 8.74
CA GLN A 231 11.21 -12.54 9.64
C GLN A 231 11.10 -11.18 10.33
N PRO A 232 11.21 -11.11 11.66
CA PRO A 232 11.21 -9.85 12.39
C PRO A 232 12.45 -9.02 12.03
N ALA A 233 12.29 -7.70 12.05
CA ALA A 233 13.37 -6.75 11.85
C ALA A 233 13.16 -5.53 12.75
N ILE A 234 14.25 -4.80 12.96
CA ILE A 234 14.25 -3.51 13.61
C ILE A 234 14.68 -2.48 12.58
N TRP A 235 13.83 -1.52 12.31
CA TRP A 235 14.23 -0.34 11.55
C TRP A 235 14.96 0.63 12.48
N GLN A 236 16.10 1.16 12.04
CA GLN A 236 16.89 2.12 12.76
C GLN A 236 17.05 3.39 11.92
N ALA A 237 16.56 4.50 12.45
CA ALA A 237 16.72 5.83 11.89
C ALA A 237 18.10 6.44 12.25
N PRO A 238 18.56 7.48 11.54
CA PRO A 238 19.88 8.10 11.76
C PRO A 238 20.07 8.71 13.15
N ASP A 239 18.99 9.13 13.79
CA ASP A 239 19.01 9.68 15.16
C ASP A 239 19.05 8.60 16.26
N GLY A 240 19.01 7.31 15.86
CA GLY A 240 18.96 6.16 16.74
C GLY A 240 17.57 5.71 17.14
N SER A 241 16.51 6.38 16.68
CA SER A 241 15.13 5.90 16.85
C SER A 241 14.94 4.56 16.19
N THR A 242 14.17 3.68 16.84
CA THR A 242 13.95 2.30 16.35
C THR A 242 12.48 1.97 16.23
N TYR A 243 12.14 1.17 15.21
CA TYR A 243 10.77 0.71 14.93
C TYR A 243 10.79 -0.80 14.68
N ARG A 244 9.97 -1.56 15.41
CA ARG A 244 9.79 -2.99 15.12
C ARG A 244 8.98 -3.16 13.87
N THR A 245 9.44 -4.01 12.97
CA THR A 245 8.84 -4.27 11.67
C THR A 245 9.21 -5.68 11.17
N VAL A 246 9.03 -5.94 9.89
CA VAL A 246 9.47 -7.18 9.23
C VAL A 246 10.56 -6.89 8.20
N LEU A 247 11.44 -7.87 7.98
CA LEU A 247 12.61 -7.72 7.09
C LEU A 247 12.23 -7.42 5.63
N GLY A 248 11.11 -7.89 5.20
CA GLY A 248 10.52 -7.66 3.89
C GLY A 248 9.06 -8.05 3.96
N ASN A 249 8.39 -8.17 2.82
CA ASN A 249 6.97 -8.53 2.78
C ASN A 249 6.08 -7.54 3.56
N ASP A 250 6.59 -6.32 3.77
CA ASP A 250 5.85 -5.22 4.34
C ASP A 250 4.67 -4.85 3.44
N HIS A 251 3.50 -4.58 4.03
CA HIS A 251 2.32 -4.28 3.26
C HIS A 251 1.34 -3.41 4.04
N ALA A 252 0.59 -2.58 3.33
CA ALA A 252 -0.50 -1.81 3.90
C ALA A 252 -1.84 -2.18 3.23
N VAL A 253 -2.89 -2.27 4.04
CA VAL A 253 -4.25 -2.61 3.62
C VAL A 253 -5.27 -1.69 4.28
N VAL A 254 -6.52 -1.77 3.82
CA VAL A 254 -7.67 -1.14 4.48
C VAL A 254 -8.55 -2.20 5.11
N VAL A 255 -8.83 -2.08 6.41
CA VAL A 255 -9.86 -2.88 7.09
C VAL A 255 -11.18 -2.16 6.93
N MET A 256 -12.18 -2.87 6.39
CA MET A 256 -13.47 -2.30 6.00
C MET A 256 -14.67 -2.97 6.67
N GLY A 257 -14.48 -4.07 7.37
CA GLY A 257 -15.55 -4.75 8.06
C GLY A 257 -15.05 -5.82 9.02
N PHE A 258 -15.94 -6.34 9.85
CA PHE A 258 -15.63 -7.44 10.74
C PHE A 258 -16.88 -8.18 11.23
N ASN A 259 -16.66 -9.39 11.73
CA ASN A 259 -17.60 -10.16 12.54
C ASN A 259 -16.83 -10.83 13.71
N ALA A 260 -17.50 -11.72 14.44
CA ALA A 260 -16.87 -12.41 15.57
C ALA A 260 -15.63 -13.24 15.17
N GLU A 261 -15.58 -13.74 13.94
CA GLU A 261 -14.58 -14.70 13.44
C GLU A 261 -13.46 -14.04 12.62
N SER A 262 -13.76 -12.97 11.87
CA SER A 262 -12.88 -12.44 10.83
C SER A 262 -13.00 -10.93 10.67
N VAL A 263 -12.01 -10.37 9.97
CA VAL A 263 -12.02 -9.01 9.42
C VAL A 263 -12.13 -9.06 7.90
N VAL A 264 -12.73 -8.04 7.31
CA VAL A 264 -12.79 -7.85 5.86
C VAL A 264 -11.72 -6.85 5.44
N ILE A 265 -10.91 -7.25 4.49
CA ILE A 265 -9.77 -6.49 3.98
C ILE A 265 -10.08 -6.00 2.57
N ARG A 266 -9.82 -4.72 2.32
CA ARG A 266 -9.59 -4.18 0.98
C ARG A 266 -8.08 -4.09 0.75
N ASP A 267 -7.60 -4.82 -0.23
CA ASP A 267 -6.19 -4.91 -0.58
C ASP A 267 -5.93 -4.23 -1.92
N VAL A 268 -4.78 -3.61 -2.04
CA VAL A 268 -4.36 -2.86 -3.23
C VAL A 268 -3.35 -3.62 -4.10
N LEU A 269 -2.77 -4.70 -3.56
CA LEU A 269 -1.77 -5.48 -4.29
C LEU A 269 -2.41 -6.43 -5.31
N GLY A 270 -3.58 -7.02 -4.98
CA GLY A 270 -4.23 -8.01 -5.81
C GLY A 270 -3.46 -9.33 -5.94
N PRO A 271 -3.59 -10.07 -7.05
CA PRO A 271 -2.91 -11.34 -7.26
C PRO A 271 -1.40 -11.23 -7.12
N THR A 272 -0.79 -12.16 -6.38
CA THR A 272 0.66 -12.28 -6.19
C THR A 272 1.20 -13.57 -6.80
N SER A 273 2.51 -13.68 -6.96
CA SER A 273 3.13 -14.93 -7.43
C SER A 273 2.88 -16.11 -6.49
N SER A 274 2.63 -15.85 -5.22
CA SER A 274 2.28 -16.86 -4.20
C SER A 274 0.78 -17.12 -4.08
N ASN A 275 -0.06 -16.25 -4.64
CA ASN A 275 -1.52 -16.37 -4.64
C ASN A 275 -2.12 -15.68 -5.89
N LEU A 276 -2.14 -16.39 -7.00
CA LEU A 276 -2.62 -15.89 -8.29
C LEU A 276 -4.14 -15.64 -8.33
N GLN A 277 -4.89 -16.16 -7.36
CA GLN A 277 -6.35 -16.01 -7.28
C GLN A 277 -6.76 -15.06 -6.14
N ARG A 278 -5.82 -14.34 -5.54
CA ARG A 278 -6.11 -13.41 -4.45
C ARG A 278 -7.06 -12.32 -4.94
N PRO A 279 -8.24 -12.19 -4.33
CA PRO A 279 -9.14 -11.09 -4.63
C PRO A 279 -8.64 -9.80 -3.97
N TYR A 280 -9.16 -8.66 -4.43
CA TYR A 280 -8.90 -7.36 -3.80
C TYR A 280 -9.74 -7.11 -2.54
N GLU A 281 -10.74 -7.94 -2.31
CA GLU A 281 -11.55 -7.96 -1.09
C GLU A 281 -11.67 -9.39 -0.59
N TYR A 282 -11.31 -9.62 0.66
CA TYR A 282 -11.33 -10.95 1.26
C TYR A 282 -11.38 -10.89 2.78
N GLU A 283 -11.72 -12.01 3.38
CA GLU A 283 -11.72 -12.17 4.84
C GLU A 283 -10.43 -12.81 5.33
N VAL A 284 -10.01 -12.38 6.52
CA VAL A 284 -8.90 -12.96 7.29
C VAL A 284 -9.42 -13.23 8.69
N ASP A 285 -9.19 -14.44 9.23
CA ASP A 285 -9.54 -14.72 10.62
C ASP A 285 -8.75 -13.83 11.58
N TRP A 286 -9.36 -13.55 12.76
CA TRP A 286 -8.78 -12.63 13.73
C TRP A 286 -7.40 -13.06 14.23
N GLU A 287 -7.13 -14.38 14.37
CA GLU A 287 -5.84 -14.88 14.85
C GLU A 287 -4.72 -14.55 13.84
N THR A 288 -4.92 -14.91 12.58
CA THR A 288 -3.99 -14.62 11.48
C THR A 288 -3.79 -13.11 11.30
N PHE A 289 -4.88 -12.34 11.35
CA PHE A 289 -4.84 -10.89 11.25
C PHE A 289 -4.01 -10.26 12.39
N LEU A 290 -4.30 -10.60 13.63
CA LEU A 290 -3.59 -10.04 14.80
C LEU A 290 -2.11 -10.46 14.83
N ALA A 291 -1.78 -11.67 14.38
CA ALA A 291 -0.40 -12.12 14.29
C ALA A 291 0.40 -11.30 13.26
N SER A 292 -0.16 -11.05 12.07
CA SER A 292 0.49 -10.25 11.04
C SER A 292 0.60 -8.77 11.44
N TRP A 293 -0.47 -8.20 11.97
CA TRP A 293 -0.47 -6.82 12.48
C TRP A 293 0.47 -6.62 13.65
N GLY A 294 0.52 -7.58 14.59
CA GLY A 294 1.45 -7.57 15.72
C GLY A 294 2.92 -7.59 15.31
N ALA A 295 3.26 -8.29 14.21
CA ALA A 295 4.60 -8.25 13.62
C ALA A 295 5.00 -6.85 13.13
N GLN A 296 4.03 -5.98 12.86
CA GLN A 296 4.19 -4.56 12.50
C GLN A 296 3.84 -3.62 13.68
N SER A 297 4.06 -4.06 14.93
CA SER A 297 3.85 -3.28 16.16
C SER A 297 2.42 -2.76 16.35
N PHE A 298 1.43 -3.44 15.81
CA PHE A 298 0.03 -3.01 15.81
C PHE A 298 -0.13 -1.60 15.23
N ASP A 299 0.59 -1.31 14.14
CA ASP A 299 0.55 -0.01 13.50
C ASP A 299 -0.70 0.12 12.61
N GLY A 300 -1.63 1.00 13.01
CA GLY A 300 -2.89 1.25 12.34
C GLY A 300 -3.52 2.59 12.69
N LEU A 301 -4.32 3.10 11.77
CA LEU A 301 -5.01 4.38 11.86
C LEU A 301 -6.49 4.23 11.52
N ALA A 302 -7.39 4.58 12.43
CA ALA A 302 -8.79 4.81 12.09
C ALA A 302 -8.92 6.19 11.45
N ILE A 303 -9.43 6.23 10.24
CA ILE A 303 -9.63 7.49 9.51
C ILE A 303 -11.09 7.88 9.62
N VAL A 304 -11.31 8.97 10.35
CA VAL A 304 -12.66 9.48 10.59
C VAL A 304 -13.17 10.18 9.32
N PRO A 305 -14.33 9.77 8.79
CA PRO A 305 -14.91 10.47 7.65
C PRO A 305 -15.18 11.93 7.98
N PRO A 306 -15.14 12.84 6.98
CA PRO A 306 -15.45 14.23 7.24
C PRO A 306 -16.87 14.37 7.77
N THR A 307 -17.04 15.16 8.83
CA THR A 307 -18.36 15.45 9.34
C THR A 307 -19.10 16.34 8.36
N ASN A 308 -20.28 15.88 7.90
CA ASN A 308 -21.19 16.72 7.14
C ASN A 308 -21.60 17.91 8.03
N ASN A 309 -20.94 19.03 7.86
CA ASN A 309 -21.52 20.28 8.35
C ASN A 309 -22.45 20.78 7.23
N PRO A 310 -23.78 20.81 7.45
CA PRO A 310 -24.76 21.22 6.43
C PRO A 310 -24.58 22.69 6.04
#